data_d2d6966a9a84f8d87c26368a21ef2d37
#
_entry.id   d2d6966a9a84f8d87c26368a21ef2d37
#
_cell.length_a   1.000
_cell.length_b   1.000
_cell.length_c   1.000
_cell.angle_alpha   90.00
_cell.angle_beta   90.00
_cell.angle_gamma   90.00
#
_symmetry.space_group_name_H-M   'P 1'
#
loop_
_entity.id
_entity.type
_entity.pdbx_description
1 polymer ?
#
loop_
_entity_poly.entity_id
_entity_poly.type
_entity_poly.pdbx_seq_one_letter_code
_entity_poly.pdbx_strand_id
1 'polypeptide(L)'
;MYYPDDKVEEVLRANNIVDVVGTYVHLQKKGANYFGLCPFHNEKSPSFSVSEPKQMFYCFGCGAGGNAATFLMKYENYSFQEALQTLADRAGIKLPEVNYSEEAKRKEEKRQLLRAVNKESAVYYYKLLRSQKGMKGLRYLAQRKLDPATMRDFGLGYADGSNNDLCAHLRSKGFSDEVILEAGVAAFDEKRGMHDKFWNRVIFPIMDVRGQVIGFGGRVMGDGKPKYLNSPETEIFDKSRNLYGLHIAKRSKAPYKILCEGYMDVISMHQAGFPEAVASLGTSFTEGQAALLKRYTKQVLLAYDSDGAGVRAALRSIGILKKAGIEGKVIDLRPQKDPDEFIKANGKDAFLERIRNAENSFFFELRMMQREYSMDDPAQRTQFHHAIAAKLCSIEDEIERDNYLGEAARRYYIDEGSLKRLVASYGRSGSAQTVWNNGAEPAGSAQEQGRNRRSKPAKEDRIEENEMLLMTWLADEPEIFAQIAPYIRPEHFHEGVARQAAKGYWKILQEEGGGNPASVIGMFETQQEQEQAAAMFNKRLKGLTDTREREKALKDIVISIRKAAAERERKQFEEAMQEPSAEMLGRMLSTKKELQALSKIRFTLRSVSAQE
;
A
#
# COMPACT_ATOMS: atom_id res chain seq x y z
N MET A 1 -4.60 22.44 -6.64
CA MET A 1 -3.70 21.96 -7.72
C MET A 1 -2.48 22.86 -7.83
N TYR A 2 -1.33 22.29 -8.17
CA TYR A 2 -0.04 23.00 -8.10
C TYR A 2 0.38 23.62 -9.44
N TYR A 3 -0.24 23.17 -10.52
CA TYR A 3 -0.03 23.70 -11.87
C TYR A 3 -1.37 24.07 -12.48
N PRO A 4 -1.42 25.04 -13.40
CA PRO A 4 -2.63 25.32 -14.18
C PRO A 4 -3.12 24.05 -14.89
N ASP A 5 -4.42 23.83 -14.91
CA ASP A 5 -5.03 22.60 -15.44
C ASP A 5 -4.65 22.38 -16.92
N ASP A 6 -4.56 23.45 -17.69
CA ASP A 6 -4.10 23.43 -19.09
C ASP A 6 -2.67 22.92 -19.25
N LYS A 7 -1.76 23.25 -18.32
CA LYS A 7 -0.38 22.76 -18.32
C LYS A 7 -0.26 21.32 -17.89
N VAL A 8 -1.06 20.89 -16.91
CA VAL A 8 -1.14 19.48 -16.52
C VAL A 8 -1.63 18.64 -17.71
N GLU A 9 -2.66 19.12 -18.39
CA GLU A 9 -3.22 18.44 -19.54
C GLU A 9 -2.24 18.40 -20.72
N GLU A 10 -1.53 19.50 -21.01
CA GLU A 10 -0.48 19.57 -22.03
C GLU A 10 0.60 18.50 -21.78
N VAL A 11 1.10 18.39 -20.56
CA VAL A 11 2.11 17.39 -20.19
C VAL A 11 1.57 15.97 -20.32
N LEU A 12 0.35 15.71 -19.85
CA LEU A 12 -0.27 14.39 -19.96
C LEU A 12 -0.54 13.98 -21.41
N ARG A 13 -1.00 14.91 -22.26
CA ARG A 13 -1.22 14.67 -23.70
C ARG A 13 0.08 14.40 -24.45
N ALA A 14 1.18 15.04 -24.06
CA ALA A 14 2.49 14.86 -24.68
C ALA A 14 3.18 13.53 -24.32
N ASN A 15 2.67 12.80 -23.32
CA ASN A 15 3.23 11.55 -22.84
C ASN A 15 2.26 10.39 -23.05
N ASN A 16 2.45 9.61 -24.12
CA ASN A 16 1.66 8.40 -24.32
C ASN A 16 1.89 7.43 -23.16
N ILE A 17 0.80 7.02 -22.51
CA ILE A 17 0.87 6.14 -21.34
C ILE A 17 1.51 4.78 -21.64
N VAL A 18 1.33 4.26 -22.86
CA VAL A 18 1.93 2.98 -23.26
C VAL A 18 3.45 3.09 -23.25
N ASP A 19 3.98 4.21 -23.74
CA ASP A 19 5.42 4.46 -23.75
C ASP A 19 5.97 4.71 -22.34
N VAL A 20 5.24 5.45 -21.51
CA VAL A 20 5.63 5.69 -20.11
C VAL A 20 5.67 4.39 -19.33
N VAL A 21 4.58 3.63 -19.35
CA VAL A 21 4.47 2.36 -18.61
C VAL A 21 5.40 1.29 -19.19
N GLY A 22 5.58 1.28 -20.51
CA GLY A 22 6.44 0.33 -21.22
C GLY A 22 7.91 0.40 -20.81
N THR A 23 8.37 1.52 -20.21
CA THR A 23 9.73 1.61 -19.64
C THR A 23 9.90 0.81 -18.36
N TYR A 24 8.79 0.42 -17.72
CA TYR A 24 8.76 -0.27 -16.41
C TYR A 24 8.15 -1.67 -16.48
N VAL A 25 7.20 -1.88 -17.39
CA VAL A 25 6.40 -3.10 -17.50
C VAL A 25 6.48 -3.64 -18.91
N HIS A 26 6.76 -4.94 -19.06
CA HIS A 26 6.69 -5.58 -20.37
C HIS A 26 5.22 -5.70 -20.81
N LEU A 27 4.84 -4.91 -21.83
CA LEU A 27 3.47 -4.83 -22.32
C LEU A 27 3.32 -5.63 -23.63
N GLN A 28 2.24 -6.38 -23.77
CA GLN A 28 1.85 -7.09 -24.99
C GLN A 28 0.51 -6.57 -25.50
N LYS A 29 0.43 -6.20 -26.77
CA LYS A 29 -0.81 -5.72 -27.39
C LYS A 29 -1.83 -6.85 -27.52
N LYS A 30 -3.07 -6.61 -27.04
CA LYS A 30 -4.21 -7.51 -27.21
C LYS A 30 -5.45 -6.68 -27.54
N GLY A 31 -5.84 -6.67 -28.82
CA GLY A 31 -6.91 -5.81 -29.32
C GLY A 31 -6.54 -4.32 -29.20
N ALA A 32 -7.43 -3.50 -28.64
CA ALA A 32 -7.24 -2.07 -28.44
C ALA A 32 -6.36 -1.72 -27.23
N ASN A 33 -6.04 -2.69 -26.36
CA ASN A 33 -5.31 -2.47 -25.11
C ASN A 33 -3.99 -3.25 -25.08
N TYR A 34 -3.12 -2.83 -24.16
CA TYR A 34 -1.87 -3.52 -23.84
C TYR A 34 -1.99 -4.20 -22.47
N PHE A 35 -1.44 -5.41 -22.34
CA PHE A 35 -1.49 -6.18 -21.10
C PHE A 35 -0.10 -6.56 -20.63
N GLY A 36 0.11 -6.59 -19.32
CA GLY A 36 1.34 -7.01 -18.67
C GLY A 36 1.08 -7.55 -17.28
N LEU A 37 2.12 -8.04 -16.61
CA LEU A 37 2.05 -8.37 -15.20
C LEU A 37 2.04 -7.09 -14.36
N CYS A 38 1.18 -7.02 -13.38
CA CYS A 38 1.02 -5.84 -12.55
C CYS A 38 2.28 -5.57 -11.71
N PRO A 39 2.83 -4.33 -11.75
CA PRO A 39 3.98 -3.99 -10.92
C PRO A 39 3.61 -3.71 -9.45
N PHE A 40 2.30 -3.62 -9.14
CA PHE A 40 1.81 -3.22 -7.82
C PHE A 40 1.34 -4.40 -6.95
N HIS A 41 1.08 -5.58 -7.55
CA HIS A 41 0.78 -6.81 -6.82
C HIS A 41 1.40 -8.01 -7.55
N ASN A 42 1.47 -9.14 -6.88
CA ASN A 42 1.99 -10.36 -7.48
C ASN A 42 0.91 -11.11 -8.23
N GLU A 43 1.19 -11.44 -9.49
CA GLU A 43 0.29 -12.24 -10.33
C GLU A 43 1.10 -13.06 -11.34
N LYS A 44 0.54 -14.20 -11.77
CA LYS A 44 1.16 -15.05 -12.80
C LYS A 44 0.50 -14.86 -14.17
N SER A 45 -0.72 -14.37 -14.19
CA SER A 45 -1.47 -14.07 -15.42
C SER A 45 -1.64 -12.55 -15.56
N PRO A 46 -1.44 -11.99 -16.78
CA PRO A 46 -1.54 -10.54 -16.98
C PRO A 46 -2.95 -10.02 -16.71
N SER A 47 -3.11 -9.24 -15.61
CA SER A 47 -4.33 -8.51 -15.30
C SER A 47 -4.17 -6.99 -15.36
N PHE A 48 -2.95 -6.52 -15.59
CA PHE A 48 -2.62 -5.11 -15.73
C PHE A 48 -2.87 -4.68 -17.18
N SER A 49 -3.85 -3.82 -17.39
CA SER A 49 -4.26 -3.30 -18.69
C SER A 49 -3.86 -1.84 -18.84
N VAL A 50 -3.31 -1.47 -20.02
CA VAL A 50 -3.03 -0.10 -20.40
C VAL A 50 -3.82 0.20 -21.66
N SER A 51 -4.70 1.18 -21.58
CA SER A 51 -5.53 1.64 -22.70
C SER A 51 -4.91 2.90 -23.32
N GLU A 52 -4.41 2.77 -24.55
CA GLU A 52 -3.89 3.90 -25.29
C GLU A 52 -4.98 4.92 -25.65
N PRO A 53 -6.19 4.54 -26.11
CA PRO A 53 -7.24 5.50 -26.38
C PRO A 53 -7.71 6.29 -25.16
N LYS A 54 -7.75 5.63 -23.97
CA LYS A 54 -8.17 6.27 -22.71
C LYS A 54 -7.02 6.95 -21.97
N GLN A 55 -5.77 6.76 -22.40
CA GLN A 55 -4.55 7.21 -21.72
C GLN A 55 -4.53 6.82 -20.22
N MET A 56 -4.95 5.58 -19.92
CA MET A 56 -5.13 5.07 -18.58
C MET A 56 -4.59 3.67 -18.44
N PHE A 57 -4.11 3.33 -17.24
CA PHE A 57 -3.90 1.95 -16.82
C PHE A 57 -4.94 1.53 -15.79
N TYR A 58 -5.23 0.24 -15.75
CA TYR A 58 -6.06 -0.37 -14.71
C TYR A 58 -5.68 -1.82 -14.51
N CYS A 59 -5.52 -2.23 -13.25
CA CYS A 59 -5.25 -3.62 -12.89
C CYS A 59 -6.53 -4.29 -12.39
N PHE A 60 -7.01 -5.31 -13.10
CA PHE A 60 -8.21 -6.06 -12.73
C PHE A 60 -7.99 -7.00 -11.53
N GLY A 61 -6.73 -7.20 -11.09
CA GLY A 61 -6.39 -8.00 -9.93
C GLY A 61 -6.42 -7.21 -8.61
N CYS A 62 -5.75 -6.05 -8.57
CA CYS A 62 -5.62 -5.26 -7.33
C CYS A 62 -6.37 -3.91 -7.34
N GLY A 63 -7.05 -3.55 -8.44
CA GLY A 63 -7.78 -2.29 -8.56
C GLY A 63 -6.91 -1.05 -8.78
N ALA A 64 -5.57 -1.16 -8.84
CA ALA A 64 -4.69 -0.04 -9.12
C ALA A 64 -5.01 0.54 -10.50
N GLY A 65 -5.27 1.84 -10.57
CA GLY A 65 -5.62 2.51 -11.84
C GLY A 65 -5.27 3.98 -11.82
N GLY A 66 -5.22 4.60 -13.01
CA GLY A 66 -4.93 6.01 -13.17
C GLY A 66 -4.31 6.36 -14.52
N ASN A 67 -3.79 7.58 -14.63
CA ASN A 67 -3.06 8.10 -15.78
C ASN A 67 -1.54 7.92 -15.65
N ALA A 68 -0.75 8.46 -16.58
CA ALA A 68 0.71 8.37 -16.57
C ALA A 68 1.34 8.99 -15.30
N ALA A 69 0.82 10.11 -14.81
CA ALA A 69 1.30 10.71 -13.57
C ALA A 69 0.98 9.84 -12.35
N THR A 70 -0.24 9.32 -12.25
CA THR A 70 -0.64 8.37 -11.18
C THR A 70 0.24 7.12 -11.18
N PHE A 71 0.60 6.61 -12.37
CA PHE A 71 1.51 5.47 -12.50
C PHE A 71 2.88 5.78 -11.89
N LEU A 72 3.48 6.91 -12.24
CA LEU A 72 4.78 7.32 -11.69
C LEU A 72 4.70 7.60 -10.18
N MET A 73 3.64 8.25 -9.71
CA MET A 73 3.41 8.45 -8.28
C MET A 73 3.41 7.13 -7.52
N LYS A 74 2.73 6.12 -8.07
CA LYS A 74 2.59 4.80 -7.43
C LYS A 74 3.85 3.95 -7.58
N TYR A 75 4.48 3.96 -8.74
CA TYR A 75 5.64 3.13 -9.05
C TYR A 75 6.92 3.69 -8.44
N GLU A 76 7.20 4.99 -8.62
CA GLU A 76 8.39 5.67 -8.13
C GLU A 76 8.20 6.30 -6.74
N ASN A 77 6.97 6.26 -6.20
CA ASN A 77 6.57 6.97 -4.97
C ASN A 77 6.83 8.49 -5.07
N TYR A 78 6.58 9.03 -6.24
CA TYR A 78 6.68 10.46 -6.46
C TYR A 78 5.46 11.19 -5.88
N SER A 79 5.66 12.45 -5.47
CA SER A 79 4.56 13.40 -5.38
C SER A 79 3.99 13.67 -6.78
N PHE A 80 2.79 14.20 -6.86
CA PHE A 80 2.21 14.61 -8.14
C PHE A 80 3.13 15.56 -8.93
N GLN A 81 3.79 16.48 -8.24
CA GLN A 81 4.74 17.42 -8.84
C GLN A 81 5.97 16.73 -9.44
N GLU A 82 6.55 15.79 -8.69
CA GLU A 82 7.71 15.04 -9.17
C GLU A 82 7.35 14.17 -10.38
N ALA A 83 6.16 13.56 -10.35
CA ALA A 83 5.65 12.80 -11.48
C ALA A 83 5.41 13.70 -12.71
N LEU A 84 4.76 14.86 -12.51
CA LEU A 84 4.49 15.79 -13.58
C LEU A 84 5.77 16.43 -14.14
N GLN A 85 6.73 16.79 -13.27
CA GLN A 85 8.04 17.29 -13.71
C GLN A 85 8.79 16.24 -14.54
N THR A 86 8.78 14.97 -14.11
CA THR A 86 9.40 13.86 -14.85
C THR A 86 8.79 13.71 -16.25
N LEU A 87 7.46 13.82 -16.35
CA LEU A 87 6.75 13.74 -17.63
C LEU A 87 7.03 14.98 -18.50
N ALA A 88 7.10 16.16 -17.90
CA ALA A 88 7.41 17.41 -18.59
C ALA A 88 8.85 17.38 -19.15
N ASP A 89 9.83 16.95 -18.35
CA ASP A 89 11.22 16.79 -18.79
C ASP A 89 11.33 15.78 -19.94
N ARG A 90 10.58 14.68 -19.87
CA ARG A 90 10.50 13.68 -20.95
C ARG A 90 9.96 14.26 -22.25
N ALA A 91 8.96 15.12 -22.17
CA ALA A 91 8.31 15.76 -23.32
C ALA A 91 9.01 17.05 -23.78
N GLY A 92 10.04 17.52 -23.07
CA GLY A 92 10.70 18.80 -23.34
C GLY A 92 9.82 20.03 -23.04
N ILE A 93 8.78 19.87 -22.22
CA ILE A 93 7.86 20.92 -21.82
C ILE A 93 8.41 21.63 -20.59
N LYS A 94 8.55 22.96 -20.68
CA LYS A 94 8.88 23.77 -19.50
C LYS A 94 7.61 24.04 -18.71
N LEU A 95 7.55 23.49 -17.50
CA LEU A 95 6.49 23.85 -16.56
C LEU A 95 6.73 25.28 -16.06
N PRO A 96 5.67 26.10 -15.91
CA PRO A 96 5.79 27.40 -15.27
C PRO A 96 6.27 27.23 -13.84
N GLU A 97 6.95 28.24 -13.31
CA GLU A 97 7.21 28.30 -11.86
C GLU A 97 5.88 28.15 -11.12
N VAL A 98 5.86 27.20 -10.19
CA VAL A 98 4.63 26.71 -9.56
C VAL A 98 3.96 27.87 -8.81
N ASN A 99 2.85 28.37 -9.32
CA ASN A 99 1.94 29.16 -8.51
C ASN A 99 1.20 28.21 -7.56
N TYR A 100 1.84 27.95 -6.41
CA TYR A 100 1.18 27.22 -5.34
C TYR A 100 -0.12 27.95 -4.96
N SER A 101 -1.20 27.19 -4.71
CA SER A 101 -2.21 27.72 -3.81
C SER A 101 -1.47 28.13 -2.51
N GLU A 102 -1.83 29.23 -1.92
CA GLU A 102 -1.21 29.72 -0.67
C GLU A 102 -1.06 28.61 0.38
N GLU A 103 -2.04 27.72 0.44
CA GLU A 103 -2.08 26.58 1.36
C GLU A 103 -1.03 25.48 1.02
N ALA A 104 -0.87 25.15 -0.23
CA ALA A 104 0.11 24.15 -0.66
C ALA A 104 1.55 24.68 -0.56
N LYS A 105 1.74 25.98 -0.80
CA LYS A 105 3.00 26.66 -0.59
C LYS A 105 3.38 26.62 0.89
N ARG A 106 2.45 26.96 1.78
CA ARG A 106 2.62 26.86 3.23
C ARG A 106 2.97 25.46 3.70
N LYS A 107 2.31 24.44 3.13
CA LYS A 107 2.57 23.02 3.47
C LYS A 107 3.97 22.58 3.04
N GLU A 108 4.41 22.96 1.85
CA GLU A 108 5.76 22.60 1.39
C GLU A 108 6.84 23.40 2.13
N GLU A 109 6.63 24.69 2.37
CA GLU A 109 7.50 25.51 3.23
C GLU A 109 7.62 24.91 4.63
N LYS A 110 6.50 24.45 5.21
CA LYS A 110 6.47 23.76 6.49
C LYS A 110 7.29 22.46 6.45
N ARG A 111 7.14 21.64 5.43
CA ARG A 111 7.95 20.41 5.26
C ARG A 111 9.44 20.72 5.13
N GLN A 112 9.79 21.77 4.42
CA GLN A 112 11.18 22.20 4.30
C GLN A 112 11.74 22.67 5.63
N LEU A 113 10.97 23.43 6.43
CA LEU A 113 11.35 23.82 7.78
C LEU A 113 11.53 22.61 8.69
N LEU A 114 10.62 21.62 8.67
CA LEU A 114 10.76 20.39 9.45
C LEU A 114 12.02 19.61 9.07
N ARG A 115 12.34 19.51 7.78
CA ARG A 115 13.59 18.89 7.29
C ARG A 115 14.83 19.66 7.76
N ALA A 116 14.77 21.00 7.76
CA ALA A 116 15.86 21.85 8.22
C ALA A 116 16.11 21.66 9.72
N VAL A 117 15.07 21.62 10.55
CA VAL A 117 15.16 21.32 11.98
C VAL A 117 15.77 19.94 12.21
N ASN A 118 15.30 18.92 11.52
CA ASN A 118 15.83 17.56 11.68
C ASN A 118 17.30 17.46 11.25
N LYS A 119 17.67 18.11 10.15
CA LYS A 119 19.06 18.18 9.68
C LYS A 119 19.96 18.84 10.72
N GLU A 120 19.57 19.99 11.26
CA GLU A 120 20.35 20.72 12.26
C GLU A 120 20.43 19.92 13.58
N SER A 121 19.33 19.27 13.98
CA SER A 121 19.31 18.39 15.15
C SER A 121 20.27 17.20 14.98
N ALA A 122 20.30 16.58 13.79
CA ALA A 122 21.23 15.49 13.50
C ALA A 122 22.69 15.95 13.59
N VAL A 123 23.01 17.11 13.04
CA VAL A 123 24.35 17.72 13.14
C VAL A 123 24.72 18.02 14.60
N TYR A 124 23.77 18.54 15.37
CA TYR A 124 23.97 18.82 16.79
C TYR A 124 24.31 17.54 17.57
N TYR A 125 23.46 16.49 17.46
CA TYR A 125 23.69 15.22 18.15
C TYR A 125 24.97 14.52 17.69
N TYR A 126 25.29 14.60 16.40
CA TYR A 126 26.51 14.05 15.83
C TYR A 126 27.78 14.70 16.42
N LYS A 127 27.78 16.03 16.52
CA LYS A 127 28.88 16.80 17.13
C LYS A 127 28.97 16.52 18.63
N LEU A 128 27.83 16.46 19.32
CA LEU A 128 27.79 16.21 20.75
C LEU A 128 28.38 14.83 21.11
N LEU A 129 28.08 13.78 20.33
CA LEU A 129 28.66 12.45 20.52
C LEU A 129 30.20 12.48 20.49
N ARG A 130 30.79 13.38 19.70
CA ARG A 130 32.25 13.49 19.49
C ARG A 130 32.90 14.54 20.39
N SER A 131 32.14 15.16 21.26
CA SER A 131 32.61 16.11 22.28
C SER A 131 32.90 15.41 23.60
N GLN A 132 33.50 16.17 24.53
CA GLN A 132 33.76 15.67 25.90
C GLN A 132 32.45 15.27 26.61
N LYS A 133 31.33 16.01 26.39
CA LYS A 133 30.02 15.68 26.95
C LYS A 133 29.46 14.36 26.39
N GLY A 134 29.85 13.97 25.18
CA GLY A 134 29.40 12.75 24.50
C GLY A 134 30.14 11.47 24.84
N MET A 135 31.20 11.53 25.65
CA MET A 135 32.05 10.37 25.97
C MET A 135 31.30 9.15 26.52
N LYS A 136 30.20 9.37 27.26
CA LYS A 136 29.35 8.29 27.75
C LYS A 136 28.69 7.51 26.59
N GLY A 137 28.12 8.21 25.62
CA GLY A 137 27.54 7.62 24.40
C GLY A 137 28.61 6.91 23.54
N LEU A 138 29.77 7.57 23.37
CA LEU A 138 30.86 7.00 22.60
C LEU A 138 31.41 5.69 23.21
N ARG A 139 31.60 5.65 24.53
CA ARG A 139 32.00 4.43 25.26
C ARG A 139 30.98 3.31 25.07
N TYR A 140 29.69 3.61 25.13
CA TYR A 140 28.64 2.65 24.89
C TYR A 140 28.74 2.03 23.47
N LEU A 141 28.90 2.87 22.45
CA LEU A 141 29.02 2.39 21.05
C LEU A 141 30.31 1.58 20.85
N ALA A 142 31.40 1.98 21.50
CA ALA A 142 32.66 1.23 21.50
C ALA A 142 32.52 -0.15 22.20
N GLN A 143 31.81 -0.23 23.34
CA GLN A 143 31.48 -1.50 24.01
C GLN A 143 30.64 -2.41 23.10
N ARG A 144 29.80 -1.82 22.26
CA ARG A 144 29.04 -2.52 21.21
C ARG A 144 29.90 -2.91 20.00
N LYS A 145 31.21 -2.60 20.01
CA LYS A 145 32.19 -2.89 18.95
C LYS A 145 31.87 -2.20 17.63
N LEU A 146 31.23 -1.03 17.66
CA LEU A 146 31.00 -0.25 16.45
C LEU A 146 32.25 0.56 16.10
N ASP A 147 32.66 0.49 14.83
CA ASP A 147 33.80 1.24 14.31
C ASP A 147 33.41 2.70 13.97
N PRO A 148 34.39 3.62 13.91
CA PRO A 148 34.14 5.03 13.62
C PRO A 148 33.55 5.27 12.22
N ALA A 149 33.81 4.41 11.23
CA ALA A 149 33.28 4.54 9.87
C ALA A 149 31.78 4.25 9.87
N THR A 150 31.38 3.11 10.46
CA THR A 150 29.97 2.74 10.62
C THR A 150 29.19 3.78 11.42
N MET A 151 29.75 4.29 12.54
CA MET A 151 29.10 5.36 13.31
C MET A 151 28.90 6.63 12.48
N ARG A 152 29.79 6.92 11.54
CA ARG A 152 29.70 8.05 10.63
C ARG A 152 28.67 7.84 9.55
N ASP A 153 28.66 6.66 8.93
CA ASP A 153 27.77 6.32 7.82
C ASP A 153 26.29 6.34 8.23
N PHE A 154 26.01 5.95 9.49
CA PHE A 154 24.66 6.04 10.09
C PHE A 154 24.40 7.37 10.79
N GLY A 155 25.35 8.29 10.83
CA GLY A 155 25.21 9.60 11.46
C GLY A 155 24.94 9.55 12.96
N LEU A 156 25.45 8.52 13.67
CA LEU A 156 25.11 8.30 15.08
C LEU A 156 25.48 9.50 15.95
N GLY A 157 24.56 9.84 16.84
CA GLY A 157 24.64 10.98 17.73
C GLY A 157 24.44 10.64 19.21
N TYR A 158 24.45 11.67 20.03
CA TYR A 158 24.18 11.56 21.45
C TYR A 158 23.38 12.79 21.93
N ALA A 159 22.40 12.54 22.75
CA ALA A 159 21.71 13.55 23.56
C ALA A 159 22.16 13.36 25.02
N ASP A 160 22.76 14.36 25.61
CA ASP A 160 23.29 14.30 26.99
C ASP A 160 22.15 14.36 28.04
N GLY A 161 22.52 14.60 29.30
CA GLY A 161 21.56 14.70 30.39
C GLY A 161 20.81 16.03 30.49
N SER A 162 21.10 16.99 29.62
CA SER A 162 20.39 18.27 29.54
C SER A 162 19.00 18.11 28.93
N ASN A 163 18.05 18.89 29.41
CA ASN A 163 16.67 18.86 28.95
C ASN A 163 16.33 19.95 27.91
N ASN A 164 17.26 20.87 27.63
CA ASN A 164 16.97 22.09 26.85
C ASN A 164 18.07 22.50 25.88
N ASP A 165 19.19 21.79 25.82
CA ASP A 165 20.37 22.22 25.05
C ASP A 165 20.07 22.21 23.53
N LEU A 166 19.33 21.20 23.02
CA LEU A 166 18.92 21.18 21.63
C LEU A 166 17.91 22.29 21.30
N CYS A 167 16.87 22.47 22.14
CA CYS A 167 15.89 23.55 21.95
C CYS A 167 16.56 24.92 21.94
N ALA A 168 17.49 25.19 22.85
CA ALA A 168 18.25 26.43 22.87
C ALA A 168 19.11 26.60 21.60
N HIS A 169 19.77 25.51 21.16
CA HIS A 169 20.54 25.52 19.91
C HIS A 169 19.66 25.84 18.70
N LEU A 170 18.51 25.17 18.55
CA LEU A 170 17.60 25.39 17.42
C LEU A 170 17.02 26.82 17.42
N ARG A 171 16.66 27.36 18.58
CA ARG A 171 16.24 28.77 18.70
C ARG A 171 17.35 29.73 18.27
N SER A 172 18.61 29.45 18.62
CA SER A 172 19.77 30.28 18.19
C SER A 172 19.99 30.24 16.68
N LYS A 173 19.43 29.20 15.98
CA LYS A 173 19.43 29.08 14.53
C LYS A 173 18.21 29.75 13.87
N GLY A 174 17.30 30.34 14.65
CA GLY A 174 16.14 31.07 14.17
C GLY A 174 14.89 30.22 13.97
N PHE A 175 14.85 28.97 14.46
CA PHE A 175 13.63 28.14 14.41
C PHE A 175 12.67 28.55 15.54
N SER A 176 11.37 28.65 15.20
CA SER A 176 10.32 28.90 16.18
C SER A 176 10.02 27.67 17.02
N ASP A 177 9.50 27.87 18.23
CA ASP A 177 9.11 26.77 19.14
C ASP A 177 8.06 25.85 18.52
N GLU A 178 7.13 26.40 17.76
CA GLU A 178 6.10 25.64 17.06
C GLU A 178 6.72 24.65 16.07
N VAL A 179 7.63 25.10 15.22
CA VAL A 179 8.30 24.25 14.22
C VAL A 179 9.18 23.18 14.89
N ILE A 180 9.85 23.53 16.00
CA ILE A 180 10.68 22.58 16.77
C ILE A 180 9.81 21.47 17.39
N LEU A 181 8.64 21.82 17.94
CA LEU A 181 7.67 20.85 18.47
C LEU A 181 7.11 19.95 17.37
N GLU A 182 6.69 20.54 16.26
CA GLU A 182 6.16 19.80 15.10
C GLU A 182 7.19 18.88 14.44
N ALA A 183 8.48 19.22 14.48
CA ALA A 183 9.54 18.32 14.03
C ALA A 183 9.74 17.10 14.95
N GLY A 184 9.08 17.08 16.12
CA GLY A 184 9.10 15.96 17.04
C GLY A 184 10.44 15.75 17.75
N VAL A 185 11.29 16.77 17.82
CA VAL A 185 12.57 16.76 18.55
C VAL A 185 12.45 17.37 19.94
N ALA A 186 11.36 18.08 20.20
CA ALA A 186 10.97 18.61 21.50
C ALA A 186 9.62 18.04 21.95
N ALA A 187 9.31 18.22 23.22
CA ALA A 187 8.02 17.95 23.85
C ALA A 187 7.63 19.11 24.74
N PHE A 188 6.34 19.24 25.00
CA PHE A 188 5.79 20.24 25.93
C PHE A 188 5.01 19.54 27.03
N ASP A 189 5.25 19.90 28.26
CA ASP A 189 4.39 19.55 29.40
C ASP A 189 4.13 20.79 30.26
N GLU A 190 3.00 20.80 30.97
CA GLU A 190 2.56 21.96 31.76
C GLU A 190 3.52 22.30 32.91
N LYS A 191 4.28 21.32 33.43
CA LYS A 191 5.18 21.53 34.58
C LYS A 191 6.58 22.01 34.17
N ARG A 192 7.08 21.53 33.02
CA ARG A 192 8.44 21.76 32.55
C ARG A 192 8.52 22.72 31.39
N GLY A 193 7.37 23.07 30.79
CA GLY A 193 7.34 23.78 29.54
C GLY A 193 7.90 22.96 28.37
N MET A 194 8.40 23.66 27.36
CA MET A 194 9.04 23.03 26.20
C MET A 194 10.44 22.54 26.57
N HIS A 195 10.72 21.28 26.27
CA HIS A 195 11.99 20.62 26.59
C HIS A 195 12.40 19.64 25.50
N ASP A 196 13.67 19.25 25.47
CA ASP A 196 14.22 18.27 24.52
C ASP A 196 13.53 16.91 24.69
N LYS A 197 13.06 16.33 23.62
CA LYS A 197 12.40 15.01 23.63
C LYS A 197 13.38 13.88 23.96
N PHE A 198 14.60 14.00 23.49
CA PHE A 198 15.65 13.02 23.69
C PHE A 198 16.68 13.56 24.68
N TRP A 199 16.89 12.87 25.77
CA TRP A 199 17.91 13.17 26.78
C TRP A 199 18.53 11.89 27.34
N ASN A 200 19.82 11.93 27.63
CA ASN A 200 20.64 10.78 28.06
C ASN A 200 20.45 9.55 27.14
N ARG A 201 20.52 9.76 25.80
CA ARG A 201 20.29 8.72 24.79
C ARG A 201 21.35 8.76 23.68
N VAL A 202 21.76 7.57 23.24
CA VAL A 202 22.40 7.42 21.92
C VAL A 202 21.30 7.62 20.86
N ILE A 203 21.61 8.44 19.86
CA ILE A 203 20.68 8.88 18.83
C ILE A 203 20.99 8.19 17.51
N PHE A 204 19.95 7.65 16.89
CA PHE A 204 19.92 7.00 15.59
C PHE A 204 19.09 7.86 14.64
N PRO A 205 19.71 8.63 13.72
CA PRO A 205 18.95 9.36 12.72
C PRO A 205 18.18 8.39 11.82
N ILE A 206 16.89 8.65 11.64
CA ILE A 206 16.04 7.92 10.70
C ILE A 206 16.02 8.71 9.40
N MET A 207 16.43 8.06 8.31
CA MET A 207 16.53 8.69 7.00
C MET A 207 15.51 8.09 6.03
N ASP A 208 14.96 8.95 5.19
CA ASP A 208 14.14 8.51 4.06
C ASP A 208 15.01 7.83 2.98
N VAL A 209 14.38 7.33 1.93
CA VAL A 209 15.10 6.68 0.82
C VAL A 209 16.10 7.60 0.10
N ARG A 210 15.99 8.93 0.23
CA ARG A 210 16.91 9.92 -0.34
C ARG A 210 18.09 10.21 0.59
N GLY A 211 18.06 9.72 1.82
CA GLY A 211 19.06 9.98 2.86
C GLY A 211 18.83 11.30 3.61
N GLN A 212 17.63 11.86 3.53
CA GLN A 212 17.24 13.02 4.33
C GLN A 212 16.77 12.57 5.72
N VAL A 213 17.21 13.27 6.77
CA VAL A 213 16.77 12.94 8.14
C VAL A 213 15.31 13.37 8.33
N ILE A 214 14.46 12.39 8.64
CA ILE A 214 13.01 12.56 8.84
C ILE A 214 12.58 12.39 10.29
N GLY A 215 13.44 11.85 11.15
CA GLY A 215 13.18 11.63 12.56
C GLY A 215 14.36 10.98 13.26
N PHE A 216 14.15 10.54 14.49
CA PHE A 216 15.19 9.99 15.34
C PHE A 216 14.67 8.80 16.16
N GLY A 217 15.54 7.82 16.36
CA GLY A 217 15.44 6.85 17.44
C GLY A 217 16.44 7.19 18.53
N GLY A 218 16.09 6.96 19.79
CA GLY A 218 16.96 7.23 20.92
C GLY A 218 17.00 6.07 21.89
N ARG A 219 18.17 5.47 22.12
CA ARG A 219 18.38 4.42 23.13
C ARG A 219 18.88 5.02 24.42
N VAL A 220 18.16 4.81 25.52
CA VAL A 220 18.51 5.35 26.85
C VAL A 220 19.83 4.75 27.35
N MET A 221 20.61 5.58 28.02
CA MET A 221 21.85 5.17 28.70
C MET A 221 21.54 4.88 30.18
N GLY A 222 21.74 3.62 30.60
CA GLY A 222 21.38 3.10 31.90
C GLY A 222 19.95 2.50 31.93
N ASP A 223 19.31 2.49 33.11
CA ASP A 223 18.06 1.75 33.37
C ASP A 223 16.78 2.56 33.10
N GLY A 224 16.89 3.69 32.40
CA GLY A 224 15.76 4.53 32.03
C GLY A 224 14.75 3.81 31.12
N LYS A 225 13.48 4.17 31.23
CA LYS A 225 12.39 3.69 30.37
C LYS A 225 11.79 4.82 29.56
N PRO A 226 11.34 4.58 28.32
CA PRO A 226 11.47 3.32 27.56
C PRO A 226 12.92 3.11 27.08
N LYS A 227 13.34 1.85 26.88
CA LYS A 227 14.68 1.48 26.37
C LYS A 227 14.98 2.15 25.04
N TYR A 228 14.02 2.13 24.12
CA TYR A 228 14.04 2.87 22.86
C TYR A 228 12.86 3.85 22.81
N LEU A 229 13.13 5.04 22.33
CA LEU A 229 12.15 6.11 22.10
C LEU A 229 12.32 6.59 20.66
N ASN A 230 11.23 6.68 19.90
CA ASN A 230 11.25 7.22 18.54
C ASN A 230 10.57 8.58 18.47
N SER A 231 10.92 9.37 17.45
CA SER A 231 10.14 10.55 17.08
C SER A 231 8.67 10.20 16.92
N PRO A 232 7.73 11.09 17.22
CA PRO A 232 6.33 10.95 16.84
C PRO A 232 6.22 10.93 15.31
N GLU A 233 5.06 10.60 14.80
CA GLU A 233 4.73 10.83 13.40
C GLU A 233 4.61 12.33 13.13
N THR A 234 5.07 12.77 11.96
CA THR A 234 5.07 14.17 11.54
C THR A 234 4.67 14.24 10.05
N GLU A 235 4.51 15.43 9.50
CA GLU A 235 4.24 15.59 8.06
C GLU A 235 5.34 15.01 7.13
N ILE A 236 6.55 14.78 7.68
CA ILE A 236 7.68 14.21 6.91
C ILE A 236 8.09 12.81 7.39
N PHE A 237 7.48 12.27 8.44
CA PHE A 237 7.82 10.98 9.03
C PHE A 237 6.60 10.11 9.32
N ASP A 238 6.45 9.03 8.58
CA ASP A 238 5.47 7.96 8.76
C ASP A 238 6.22 6.64 9.01
N LYS A 239 6.12 6.12 10.25
CA LYS A 239 6.79 4.87 10.66
C LYS A 239 6.32 3.67 9.86
N SER A 240 5.06 3.68 9.44
CA SER A 240 4.45 2.57 8.72
C SER A 240 4.93 2.44 7.26
N ARG A 241 5.60 3.47 6.73
CA ARG A 241 6.07 3.56 5.35
C ARG A 241 7.57 3.77 5.21
N ASN A 242 8.31 3.72 6.30
CA ASN A 242 9.77 3.88 6.30
C ASN A 242 10.47 2.70 6.96
N LEU A 243 11.69 2.44 6.54
CA LEU A 243 12.54 1.37 7.07
C LEU A 243 13.92 1.93 7.40
N TYR A 244 14.44 1.60 8.59
CA TYR A 244 15.78 1.98 8.99
C TYR A 244 16.84 1.28 8.11
N GLY A 245 17.85 2.01 7.69
CA GLY A 245 18.94 1.48 6.86
C GLY A 245 18.63 1.40 5.36
N LEU A 246 17.38 1.61 4.92
CA LEU A 246 16.98 1.44 3.52
C LEU A 246 17.71 2.41 2.57
N HIS A 247 18.03 3.62 3.01
CA HIS A 247 18.78 4.61 2.20
C HIS A 247 20.17 4.09 1.74
N ILE A 248 20.76 3.17 2.50
CA ILE A 248 21.98 2.46 2.14
C ILE A 248 21.62 1.16 1.41
N ALA A 249 20.73 0.36 1.97
CA ALA A 249 20.38 -0.97 1.49
C ALA A 249 19.83 -0.98 0.05
N LYS A 250 19.15 0.09 -0.39
CA LYS A 250 18.66 0.22 -1.78
C LYS A 250 19.76 0.14 -2.84
N ARG A 251 21.00 0.46 -2.49
CA ARG A 251 22.15 0.46 -3.42
C ARG A 251 22.80 -0.92 -3.57
N SER A 252 22.48 -1.84 -2.67
CA SER A 252 23.01 -3.20 -2.74
C SER A 252 22.44 -3.96 -3.94
N LYS A 253 23.33 -4.69 -4.64
CA LYS A 253 23.00 -5.54 -5.79
C LYS A 253 22.58 -6.96 -5.38
N ALA A 254 22.56 -7.29 -4.09
CA ALA A 254 22.08 -8.59 -3.64
C ALA A 254 20.63 -8.81 -4.05
N PRO A 255 20.24 -10.03 -4.45
CA PRO A 255 18.88 -10.33 -4.90
C PRO A 255 17.85 -10.31 -3.78
N TYR A 256 18.27 -10.10 -2.55
CA TYR A 256 17.45 -10.09 -1.34
C TYR A 256 17.72 -8.85 -0.49
N LYS A 257 16.79 -8.58 0.46
CA LYS A 257 17.04 -7.70 1.60
C LYS A 257 16.89 -8.51 2.90
N ILE A 258 17.56 -8.05 3.97
CA ILE A 258 17.52 -8.70 5.28
C ILE A 258 16.71 -7.83 6.21
N LEU A 259 15.60 -8.35 6.73
CA LEU A 259 14.73 -7.62 7.64
C LEU A 259 15.03 -8.03 9.08
N CYS A 260 15.53 -7.08 9.86
CA CYS A 260 15.86 -7.19 11.28
C CYS A 260 14.79 -6.49 12.16
N GLU A 261 14.86 -6.67 13.48
CA GLU A 261 13.93 -6.02 14.42
C GLU A 261 14.36 -4.60 14.80
N GLY A 262 15.67 -4.34 14.95
CA GLY A 262 16.16 -3.12 15.57
C GLY A 262 17.30 -2.40 14.87
N TYR A 263 17.55 -1.18 15.36
CA TYR A 263 18.62 -0.31 14.85
C TYR A 263 20.01 -0.96 14.95
N MET A 264 20.30 -1.59 16.10
CA MET A 264 21.62 -2.17 16.35
C MET A 264 21.90 -3.35 15.45
N ASP A 265 20.89 -4.17 15.16
CA ASP A 265 21.02 -5.32 14.27
C ASP A 265 21.41 -4.85 12.87
N VAL A 266 20.69 -3.86 12.35
CA VAL A 266 21.00 -3.26 11.04
C VAL A 266 22.42 -2.71 11.00
N ILE A 267 22.81 -1.92 12.00
CA ILE A 267 24.14 -1.29 12.04
C ILE A 267 25.25 -2.36 12.12
N SER A 268 25.08 -3.37 12.98
CA SER A 268 26.05 -4.47 13.10
C SER A 268 26.14 -5.29 11.81
N MET A 269 25.03 -5.53 11.16
CA MET A 269 24.97 -6.22 9.87
C MET A 269 25.71 -5.43 8.78
N HIS A 270 25.46 -4.12 8.68
CA HIS A 270 26.18 -3.27 7.72
C HIS A 270 27.68 -3.26 7.98
N GLN A 271 28.08 -3.12 9.24
CA GLN A 271 29.50 -3.19 9.63
C GLN A 271 30.15 -4.53 9.25
N ALA A 272 29.40 -5.63 9.35
CA ALA A 272 29.87 -6.96 8.96
C ALA A 272 29.88 -7.17 7.43
N GLY A 273 29.45 -6.18 6.65
CA GLY A 273 29.44 -6.23 5.18
C GLY A 273 28.16 -6.84 4.60
N PHE A 274 27.01 -6.65 5.27
CA PHE A 274 25.67 -6.96 4.81
C PHE A 274 24.84 -5.68 4.67
N PRO A 275 25.12 -4.86 3.64
CA PRO A 275 24.44 -3.57 3.44
C PRO A 275 22.96 -3.72 3.05
N GLU A 276 22.48 -4.95 2.86
CA GLU A 276 21.08 -5.28 2.57
C GLU A 276 20.15 -5.19 3.79
N ALA A 277 20.71 -5.07 5.00
CA ALA A 277 19.96 -5.10 6.23
C ALA A 277 19.11 -3.83 6.42
N VAL A 278 17.86 -4.03 6.81
CA VAL A 278 16.88 -2.99 7.15
C VAL A 278 16.09 -3.40 8.38
N ALA A 279 15.45 -2.45 9.07
CA ALA A 279 14.56 -2.77 10.19
C ALA A 279 13.30 -1.91 10.18
N SER A 280 12.25 -2.43 10.81
CA SER A 280 11.06 -1.64 11.17
C SER A 280 11.40 -0.60 12.25
N LEU A 281 10.51 0.38 12.46
CA LEU A 281 10.79 1.57 13.29
C LEU A 281 10.08 1.51 14.66
N GLY A 282 10.33 0.41 15.41
CA GLY A 282 9.72 0.22 16.73
C GLY A 282 8.23 -0.10 16.69
N THR A 283 7.76 -0.56 15.55
CA THR A 283 6.41 -1.10 15.30
C THR A 283 6.55 -2.46 14.63
N SER A 284 5.48 -3.27 14.64
CA SER A 284 5.45 -4.46 13.79
C SER A 284 5.64 -4.07 12.33
N PHE A 285 6.24 -4.96 11.54
CA PHE A 285 6.37 -4.79 10.08
C PHE A 285 4.98 -4.59 9.44
N THR A 286 4.87 -3.67 8.49
CA THR A 286 3.58 -3.21 7.92
C THR A 286 3.46 -3.49 6.43
N GLU A 287 2.22 -3.45 5.90
CA GLU A 287 1.97 -3.56 4.45
C GLU A 287 2.61 -2.39 3.67
N GLY A 288 2.65 -1.16 4.24
CA GLY A 288 3.34 -0.01 3.65
C GLY A 288 4.86 -0.22 3.53
N GLN A 289 5.49 -0.82 4.55
CA GLN A 289 6.91 -1.19 4.52
C GLN A 289 7.18 -2.33 3.53
N ALA A 290 6.27 -3.30 3.40
CA ALA A 290 6.39 -4.37 2.41
C ALA A 290 6.28 -3.81 0.97
N ALA A 291 5.32 -2.93 0.72
CA ALA A 291 5.19 -2.24 -0.57
C ALA A 291 6.45 -1.43 -0.92
N LEU A 292 7.07 -0.80 0.08
CA LEU A 292 8.34 -0.10 -0.10
C LEU A 292 9.48 -1.07 -0.45
N LEU A 293 9.61 -2.21 0.27
CA LEU A 293 10.65 -3.23 -0.01
C LEU A 293 10.51 -3.87 -1.38
N LYS A 294 9.27 -4.13 -1.83
CA LYS A 294 8.97 -4.72 -3.15
C LYS A 294 9.64 -3.98 -4.31
N ARG A 295 9.88 -2.69 -4.17
CA ARG A 295 10.54 -1.85 -5.18
C ARG A 295 12.05 -2.15 -5.33
N TYR A 296 12.65 -2.78 -4.32
CA TYR A 296 14.09 -3.02 -4.26
C TYR A 296 14.47 -4.50 -4.22
N THR A 297 13.50 -5.40 -4.01
CA THR A 297 13.76 -6.83 -3.94
C THR A 297 12.52 -7.66 -4.18
N LYS A 298 12.70 -8.89 -4.67
CA LYS A 298 11.66 -9.92 -4.74
C LYS A 298 11.75 -10.92 -3.58
N GLN A 299 12.84 -10.87 -2.78
CA GLN A 299 13.07 -11.80 -1.69
C GLN A 299 13.52 -11.06 -0.43
N VAL A 300 12.94 -11.43 0.72
CA VAL A 300 13.29 -10.90 2.04
C VAL A 300 13.67 -12.06 2.96
N LEU A 301 14.84 -11.93 3.58
CA LEU A 301 15.35 -12.84 4.60
C LEU A 301 15.02 -12.24 5.98
N LEU A 302 14.21 -12.93 6.77
CA LEU A 302 13.83 -12.51 8.11
C LEU A 302 14.92 -12.94 9.10
N ALA A 303 15.61 -11.99 9.70
CA ALA A 303 16.61 -12.18 10.74
C ALA A 303 16.12 -11.57 12.06
N TYR A 304 15.07 -12.17 12.61
CA TYR A 304 14.40 -11.73 13.83
C TYR A 304 14.97 -12.47 15.05
N ASP A 305 14.68 -11.94 16.24
CA ASP A 305 15.09 -12.54 17.50
C ASP A 305 14.65 -14.02 17.57
N SER A 306 15.49 -14.87 18.12
CA SER A 306 15.22 -16.32 18.22
C SER A 306 14.23 -16.67 19.35
N ASP A 307 13.73 -15.69 20.09
CA ASP A 307 12.76 -15.88 21.16
C ASP A 307 11.31 -15.99 20.64
N GLY A 308 10.36 -16.31 21.54
CA GLY A 308 8.96 -16.49 21.15
C GLY A 308 8.29 -15.23 20.61
N ALA A 309 8.78 -14.02 20.97
CA ALA A 309 8.26 -12.77 20.44
C ALA A 309 8.73 -12.55 19.00
N GLY A 310 10.02 -12.78 18.72
CA GLY A 310 10.60 -12.72 17.37
C GLY A 310 9.98 -13.75 16.44
N VAL A 311 9.74 -14.99 16.89
CA VAL A 311 9.02 -16.01 16.12
C VAL A 311 7.63 -15.54 15.71
N ARG A 312 6.86 -14.96 16.63
CA ARG A 312 5.52 -14.41 16.31
C ARG A 312 5.61 -13.22 15.34
N ALA A 313 6.64 -12.38 15.48
CA ALA A 313 6.89 -11.27 14.56
C ALA A 313 7.24 -11.79 13.16
N ALA A 314 8.07 -12.84 13.05
CA ALA A 314 8.40 -13.49 11.79
C ALA A 314 7.16 -14.05 11.09
N LEU A 315 6.31 -14.79 11.81
CA LEU A 315 5.05 -15.34 11.25
C LEU A 315 4.12 -14.23 10.70
N ARG A 316 3.96 -13.12 11.44
CA ARG A 316 3.17 -11.97 10.95
C ARG A 316 3.80 -11.36 9.70
N SER A 317 5.12 -11.17 9.71
CA SER A 317 5.85 -10.58 8.57
C SER A 317 5.79 -11.44 7.32
N ILE A 318 5.83 -12.78 7.47
CA ILE A 318 5.63 -13.72 6.36
C ILE A 318 4.27 -13.51 5.70
N GLY A 319 3.20 -13.38 6.49
CA GLY A 319 1.85 -13.11 5.97
C GLY A 319 1.78 -11.81 5.16
N ILE A 320 2.43 -10.75 5.65
CA ILE A 320 2.48 -9.44 4.98
C ILE A 320 3.32 -9.52 3.68
N LEU A 321 4.49 -10.18 3.73
CA LEU A 321 5.35 -10.37 2.55
C LEU A 321 4.63 -11.19 1.46
N LYS A 322 3.93 -12.25 1.85
CA LYS A 322 3.13 -13.07 0.91
C LYS A 322 2.06 -12.24 0.22
N LYS A 323 1.30 -11.43 0.96
CA LYS A 323 0.30 -10.49 0.37
C LYS A 323 0.95 -9.49 -0.59
N ALA A 324 2.12 -8.99 -0.27
CA ALA A 324 2.87 -8.08 -1.13
C ALA A 324 3.51 -8.78 -2.35
N GLY A 325 3.50 -10.12 -2.41
CA GLY A 325 4.15 -10.91 -3.45
C GLY A 325 5.67 -10.90 -3.37
N ILE A 326 6.20 -10.88 -2.14
CA ILE A 326 7.64 -10.98 -1.84
C ILE A 326 7.89 -12.37 -1.24
N GLU A 327 8.89 -13.07 -1.77
CA GLU A 327 9.32 -14.34 -1.19
C GLU A 327 9.97 -14.10 0.17
N GLY A 328 9.45 -14.76 1.22
CA GLY A 328 10.01 -14.72 2.57
C GLY A 328 10.84 -15.97 2.87
N LYS A 329 12.02 -15.81 3.46
CA LYS A 329 12.79 -16.89 4.09
C LYS A 329 13.18 -16.48 5.50
N VAL A 330 13.39 -17.43 6.37
CA VAL A 330 13.77 -17.19 7.78
C VAL A 330 15.18 -17.66 8.04
N ILE A 331 16.02 -16.79 8.59
CA ILE A 331 17.38 -17.13 9.00
C ILE A 331 17.32 -17.67 10.44
N ASP A 332 17.84 -18.86 10.66
CA ASP A 332 17.98 -19.43 12.01
C ASP A 332 19.26 -18.90 12.66
N LEU A 333 19.11 -18.09 13.69
CA LEU A 333 20.23 -17.46 14.42
C LEU A 333 20.69 -18.29 15.64
N ARG A 334 19.97 -19.36 15.98
CA ARG A 334 20.28 -20.14 17.19
C ARG A 334 21.69 -20.73 17.15
N PRO A 335 22.39 -20.79 18.30
CA PRO A 335 21.93 -20.50 19.64
C PRO A 335 21.91 -19.02 20.04
N GLN A 336 22.38 -18.09 19.20
CA GLN A 336 22.38 -16.67 19.48
C GLN A 336 20.97 -16.09 19.42
N LYS A 337 20.76 -14.97 20.15
CA LYS A 337 19.46 -14.35 20.27
C LYS A 337 19.07 -13.55 19.04
N ASP A 338 19.98 -12.70 18.57
CA ASP A 338 19.74 -11.71 17.53
C ASP A 338 20.91 -11.64 16.52
N PRO A 339 20.78 -10.92 15.40
CA PRO A 339 21.83 -10.77 14.40
C PRO A 339 23.11 -10.12 14.95
N ASP A 340 23.01 -9.15 15.87
CA ASP A 340 24.16 -8.47 16.48
C ASP A 340 25.00 -9.47 17.30
N GLU A 341 24.37 -10.29 18.12
CA GLU A 341 25.03 -11.34 18.87
C GLU A 341 25.64 -12.40 17.95
N PHE A 342 24.88 -12.82 16.92
CA PHE A 342 25.37 -13.84 15.98
C PHE A 342 26.63 -13.40 15.25
N ILE A 343 26.64 -12.20 14.70
CA ILE A 343 27.81 -11.65 13.97
C ILE A 343 29.02 -11.52 14.89
N LYS A 344 28.84 -11.06 16.13
CA LYS A 344 29.92 -10.91 17.12
C LYS A 344 30.52 -12.22 17.56
N ALA A 345 29.72 -13.29 17.62
CA ALA A 345 30.15 -14.60 18.06
C ALA A 345 30.78 -15.44 16.92
N ASN A 346 30.20 -15.39 15.72
CA ASN A 346 30.48 -16.34 14.66
C ASN A 346 31.08 -15.70 13.39
N GLY A 347 30.98 -14.37 13.25
CA GLY A 347 31.53 -13.63 12.13
C GLY A 347 30.73 -13.72 10.82
N LYS A 348 31.27 -13.09 9.77
CA LYS A 348 30.61 -12.91 8.48
C LYS A 348 30.36 -14.23 7.75
N ASP A 349 31.36 -15.12 7.67
CA ASP A 349 31.25 -16.33 6.87
C ASP A 349 30.20 -17.29 7.41
N ALA A 350 30.10 -17.42 8.74
CA ALA A 350 29.04 -18.20 9.38
C ALA A 350 27.65 -17.61 9.08
N PHE A 351 27.51 -16.29 9.03
CA PHE A 351 26.24 -15.66 8.69
C PHE A 351 25.87 -15.87 7.20
N LEU A 352 26.86 -15.84 6.29
CA LEU A 352 26.64 -16.19 4.88
C LEU A 352 26.14 -17.64 4.72
N GLU A 353 26.62 -18.55 5.55
CA GLU A 353 26.10 -19.93 5.58
C GLU A 353 24.65 -19.97 6.05
N ARG A 354 24.30 -19.19 7.08
CA ARG A 354 22.89 -19.06 7.52
C ARG A 354 21.99 -18.48 6.43
N ILE A 355 22.47 -17.51 5.65
CA ILE A 355 21.74 -16.97 4.50
C ILE A 355 21.47 -18.07 3.45
N ARG A 356 22.50 -18.87 3.11
CA ARG A 356 22.34 -19.98 2.14
C ARG A 356 21.34 -21.03 2.61
N ASN A 357 21.30 -21.29 3.91
CA ASN A 357 20.45 -22.27 4.56
C ASN A 357 19.13 -21.66 5.10
N ALA A 358 18.81 -20.42 4.71
CA ALA A 358 17.58 -19.77 5.17
C ALA A 358 16.35 -20.59 4.79
N GLU A 359 15.52 -20.89 5.81
CA GLU A 359 14.35 -21.74 5.66
C GLU A 359 13.24 -21.02 4.90
N ASN A 360 12.66 -21.70 3.91
CA ASN A 360 11.49 -21.19 3.22
C ASN A 360 10.34 -20.92 4.22
N SER A 361 9.64 -19.79 4.05
CA SER A 361 8.60 -19.35 4.98
C SER A 361 7.48 -20.36 5.20
N PHE A 362 7.07 -21.09 4.16
CA PHE A 362 6.05 -22.12 4.25
C PHE A 362 6.47 -23.23 5.22
N PHE A 363 7.69 -23.75 5.09
CA PHE A 363 8.21 -24.80 5.98
C PHE A 363 8.52 -24.29 7.39
N PHE A 364 8.95 -23.03 7.51
CA PHE A 364 9.07 -22.41 8.83
C PHE A 364 7.71 -22.36 9.55
N GLU A 365 6.65 -21.97 8.88
CA GLU A 365 5.29 -21.98 9.46
C GLU A 365 4.87 -23.40 9.84
N LEU A 366 5.08 -24.41 8.99
CA LEU A 366 4.77 -25.79 9.32
C LEU A 366 5.54 -26.30 10.53
N ARG A 367 6.83 -25.95 10.64
CA ARG A 367 7.67 -26.29 11.79
C ARG A 367 7.20 -25.61 13.08
N MET A 368 6.67 -24.38 12.99
CA MET A 368 6.06 -23.72 14.15
C MET A 368 4.75 -24.37 14.55
N MET A 369 3.90 -24.71 13.59
CA MET A 369 2.66 -25.45 13.81
C MET A 369 2.92 -26.81 14.46
N GLN A 370 3.93 -27.56 13.98
CA GLN A 370 4.29 -28.87 14.54
C GLN A 370 4.53 -28.84 16.05
N ARG A 371 5.01 -27.73 16.60
CA ARG A 371 5.27 -27.59 18.04
C ARG A 371 4.01 -27.62 18.92
N GLU A 372 2.85 -27.42 18.32
CA GLU A 372 1.54 -27.44 18.98
C GLU A 372 0.96 -28.86 19.09
N TYR A 373 1.61 -29.84 18.43
CA TYR A 373 1.16 -31.22 18.37
C TYR A 373 2.21 -32.20 18.93
N SER A 374 1.77 -33.22 19.66
CA SER A 374 2.65 -34.34 20.01
C SER A 374 2.74 -35.32 18.85
N MET A 375 3.93 -35.44 18.29
CA MET A 375 4.16 -36.33 17.14
C MET A 375 4.15 -37.83 17.50
N ASP A 376 4.31 -38.14 18.77
CA ASP A 376 4.23 -39.51 19.31
C ASP A 376 2.76 -40.00 19.46
N ASP A 377 1.82 -39.04 19.61
CA ASP A 377 0.38 -39.35 19.65
C ASP A 377 -0.19 -39.45 18.24
N PRO A 378 -0.67 -40.63 17.81
CA PRO A 378 -1.25 -40.82 16.48
C PRO A 378 -2.41 -39.87 16.16
N ALA A 379 -3.23 -39.50 17.13
CA ALA A 379 -4.36 -38.60 16.93
C ALA A 379 -3.89 -37.17 16.64
N GLN A 380 -2.95 -36.64 17.43
CA GLN A 380 -2.38 -35.32 17.23
C GLN A 380 -1.54 -35.25 15.95
N ARG A 381 -0.78 -36.31 15.66
CA ARG A 381 -0.04 -36.41 14.39
C ARG A 381 -0.99 -36.35 13.20
N THR A 382 -2.14 -37.01 13.27
CA THR A 382 -3.17 -36.93 12.22
C THR A 382 -3.72 -35.51 12.09
N GLN A 383 -4.00 -34.82 13.21
CA GLN A 383 -4.44 -33.41 13.20
C GLN A 383 -3.39 -32.51 12.55
N PHE A 384 -2.11 -32.70 12.82
CA PHE A 384 -1.03 -31.97 12.17
C PHE A 384 -0.98 -32.22 10.66
N HIS A 385 -1.17 -33.48 10.21
CA HIS A 385 -1.25 -33.79 8.76
C HIS A 385 -2.44 -33.09 8.08
N HIS A 386 -3.58 -32.99 8.77
CA HIS A 386 -4.72 -32.21 8.30
C HIS A 386 -4.40 -30.72 8.21
N ALA A 387 -3.67 -30.16 9.19
CA ALA A 387 -3.24 -28.77 9.16
C ALA A 387 -2.26 -28.49 7.99
N ILE A 388 -1.34 -29.42 7.70
CA ILE A 388 -0.47 -29.33 6.49
C ILE A 388 -1.32 -29.29 5.23
N ALA A 389 -2.32 -30.20 5.08
CA ALA A 389 -3.16 -30.26 3.90
C ALA A 389 -3.98 -28.97 3.72
N ALA A 390 -4.56 -28.43 4.81
CA ALA A 390 -5.28 -27.17 4.79
C ALA A 390 -4.39 -26.01 4.33
N LYS A 391 -3.14 -25.96 4.80
CA LYS A 391 -2.17 -24.94 4.40
C LYS A 391 -1.74 -25.10 2.93
N LEU A 392 -1.54 -26.31 2.44
CA LEU A 392 -1.25 -26.57 1.03
C LEU A 392 -2.39 -26.09 0.11
N CYS A 393 -3.66 -26.22 0.54
CA CYS A 393 -4.81 -25.71 -0.20
C CYS A 393 -4.79 -24.19 -0.40
N SER A 394 -4.08 -23.43 0.45
CA SER A 394 -3.93 -21.97 0.31
C SER A 394 -2.95 -21.54 -0.81
N ILE A 395 -2.28 -22.49 -1.46
CA ILE A 395 -1.42 -22.26 -2.62
C ILE A 395 -2.29 -22.39 -3.88
N GLU A 396 -2.49 -21.30 -4.60
CA GLU A 396 -3.37 -21.25 -5.77
C GLU A 396 -2.80 -21.99 -6.98
N ASP A 397 -1.49 -21.82 -7.21
CA ASP A 397 -0.81 -22.48 -8.33
C ASP A 397 -0.64 -23.98 -8.07
N GLU A 398 -1.14 -24.78 -9.01
CA GLU A 398 -1.17 -26.23 -8.89
C GLU A 398 0.23 -26.85 -8.91
N ILE A 399 1.13 -26.35 -9.77
CA ILE A 399 2.51 -26.85 -9.88
C ILE A 399 3.30 -26.48 -8.62
N GLU A 400 3.14 -25.25 -8.14
CA GLU A 400 3.77 -24.82 -6.89
C GLU A 400 3.26 -25.66 -5.72
N ARG A 401 1.95 -25.85 -5.63
CA ARG A 401 1.32 -26.69 -4.59
C ARG A 401 1.82 -28.13 -4.62
N ASP A 402 1.92 -28.75 -5.78
CA ASP A 402 2.43 -30.13 -5.93
C ASP A 402 3.91 -30.22 -5.50
N ASN A 403 4.76 -29.24 -5.83
CA ASN A 403 6.14 -29.19 -5.38
C ASN A 403 6.24 -29.06 -3.84
N TYR A 404 5.44 -28.17 -3.23
CA TYR A 404 5.40 -28.04 -1.76
C TYR A 404 4.81 -29.29 -1.09
N LEU A 405 3.84 -29.95 -1.73
CA LEU A 405 3.23 -31.20 -1.26
C LEU A 405 4.27 -32.33 -1.21
N GLY A 406 5.01 -32.55 -2.28
CA GLY A 406 6.05 -33.57 -2.32
C GLY A 406 7.14 -33.33 -1.26
N GLU A 407 7.60 -32.08 -1.10
CA GLU A 407 8.59 -31.73 -0.08
C GLU A 407 8.03 -31.88 1.35
N ALA A 408 6.75 -31.50 1.58
CA ALA A 408 6.10 -31.69 2.88
C ALA A 408 5.91 -33.17 3.22
N ALA A 409 5.48 -33.98 2.25
CA ALA A 409 5.35 -35.43 2.40
C ALA A 409 6.69 -36.06 2.85
N ARG A 410 7.79 -35.67 2.19
CA ARG A 410 9.14 -36.14 2.52
C ARG A 410 9.59 -35.70 3.92
N ARG A 411 9.43 -34.42 4.28
CA ARG A 411 9.90 -33.86 5.56
C ARG A 411 9.17 -34.40 6.78
N TYR A 412 7.87 -34.68 6.62
CA TYR A 412 7.00 -35.08 7.73
C TYR A 412 6.61 -36.57 7.67
N TYR A 413 7.27 -37.35 6.79
CA TYR A 413 7.07 -38.79 6.64
C TYR A 413 5.60 -39.18 6.38
N ILE A 414 4.94 -38.43 5.47
CA ILE A 414 3.57 -38.66 5.05
C ILE A 414 3.60 -39.33 3.67
N ASP A 415 2.74 -40.33 3.45
CA ASP A 415 2.54 -40.90 2.11
C ASP A 415 2.00 -39.77 1.18
N GLU A 416 2.75 -39.53 0.08
CA GLU A 416 2.44 -38.42 -0.85
C GLU A 416 1.05 -38.55 -1.47
N GLY A 417 0.66 -39.81 -1.83
CA GLY A 417 -0.66 -40.07 -2.39
C GLY A 417 -1.79 -39.79 -1.40
N SER A 418 -1.57 -40.12 -0.12
CA SER A 418 -2.52 -39.85 0.96
C SER A 418 -2.66 -38.34 1.22
N LEU A 419 -1.53 -37.63 1.23
CA LEU A 419 -1.54 -36.17 1.39
C LEU A 419 -2.23 -35.49 0.18
N LYS A 420 -2.01 -35.97 -1.05
CA LYS A 420 -2.66 -35.44 -2.26
C LYS A 420 -4.16 -35.62 -2.21
N ARG A 421 -4.65 -36.82 -1.78
CA ARG A 421 -6.08 -37.07 -1.59
C ARG A 421 -6.68 -36.16 -0.52
N LEU A 422 -5.95 -35.95 0.56
CA LEU A 422 -6.40 -35.07 1.66
C LEU A 422 -6.51 -33.61 1.20
N VAL A 423 -5.51 -33.08 0.49
CA VAL A 423 -5.55 -31.76 -0.13
C VAL A 423 -6.74 -31.61 -1.10
N ALA A 424 -6.96 -32.62 -1.95
CA ALA A 424 -8.10 -32.62 -2.89
C ALA A 424 -9.47 -32.64 -2.17
N SER A 425 -9.56 -33.24 -0.98
CA SER A 425 -10.79 -33.24 -0.17
C SER A 425 -11.09 -31.85 0.40
N TYR A 426 -10.07 -31.14 0.88
CA TYR A 426 -10.20 -29.76 1.37
C TYR A 426 -10.57 -28.77 0.25
N GLY A 427 -10.01 -28.93 -0.94
CA GLY A 427 -10.33 -28.10 -2.11
C GLY A 427 -11.79 -28.22 -2.55
N ARG A 428 -12.40 -29.40 -2.39
CA ARG A 428 -13.82 -29.65 -2.72
C ARG A 428 -14.81 -29.16 -1.66
N SER A 429 -14.43 -29.17 -0.40
CA SER A 429 -15.33 -28.83 0.71
C SER A 429 -15.39 -27.34 1.06
N GLY A 430 -14.56 -26.50 0.47
CA GLY A 430 -14.50 -25.05 0.77
C GLY A 430 -14.10 -24.69 2.22
N SER A 431 -13.70 -25.70 3.02
CA SER A 431 -13.49 -25.58 4.46
C SER A 431 -12.07 -25.16 4.88
N ALA A 432 -11.21 -24.80 3.93
CA ALA A 432 -9.83 -24.40 4.22
C ALA A 432 -9.71 -23.11 5.05
N GLN A 433 -10.76 -22.28 5.10
CA GLN A 433 -10.75 -21.00 5.82
C GLN A 433 -11.12 -21.11 7.32
N THR A 434 -11.73 -22.21 7.77
CA THR A 434 -12.26 -22.32 9.15
C THR A 434 -11.24 -22.80 10.18
N VAL A 435 -10.12 -23.38 9.77
CA VAL A 435 -9.12 -23.95 10.68
C VAL A 435 -8.17 -22.89 11.29
N TRP A 436 -8.12 -21.68 10.72
CA TRP A 436 -7.16 -20.64 11.12
C TRP A 436 -7.67 -19.58 12.10
N ASN A 437 -8.99 -19.54 12.38
CA ASN A 437 -9.58 -18.49 13.23
C ASN A 437 -9.86 -18.89 14.69
N ASN A 438 -9.53 -20.09 15.13
CA ASN A 438 -9.82 -20.55 16.50
C ASN A 438 -8.59 -20.52 17.41
N GLY A 439 -8.15 -19.31 17.74
CA GLY A 439 -7.22 -19.05 18.84
C GLY A 439 -7.76 -17.93 19.71
N ALA A 440 -8.90 -18.14 20.41
CA ALA A 440 -9.30 -17.53 21.68
C ALA A 440 -10.76 -17.89 22.03
N GLU A 441 -10.88 -18.62 23.12
CA GLU A 441 -11.95 -18.82 24.10
C GLU A 441 -13.29 -19.51 23.74
N PRO A 442 -13.75 -20.42 24.65
CA PRO A 442 -14.97 -21.16 24.48
C PRO A 442 -16.12 -20.58 25.29
N ALA A 443 -17.28 -20.43 24.71
CA ALA A 443 -18.54 -20.74 25.38
C ALA A 443 -19.78 -20.46 24.52
N GLY A 444 -20.62 -21.47 24.38
CA GLY A 444 -22.06 -21.27 24.39
C GLY A 444 -22.84 -21.43 23.09
N SER A 445 -23.41 -22.64 22.94
CA SER A 445 -24.75 -22.97 22.38
C SER A 445 -25.06 -22.74 20.90
N ALA A 446 -25.13 -23.85 20.17
CA ALA A 446 -26.27 -24.47 19.44
C ALA A 446 -27.01 -23.70 18.31
N GLN A 447 -27.07 -24.43 17.19
CA GLN A 447 -28.10 -24.39 16.13
C GLN A 447 -28.07 -23.19 15.18
N GLU A 448 -27.89 -23.32 13.88
CA GLU A 448 -28.71 -24.05 12.90
C GLU A 448 -28.00 -24.16 11.54
N GLN A 449 -28.27 -25.24 10.84
CA GLN A 449 -27.86 -25.52 9.46
C GLN A 449 -28.51 -24.54 8.48
N GLY A 450 -27.71 -23.73 7.79
CA GLY A 450 -28.14 -22.86 6.70
C GLY A 450 -27.32 -23.11 5.43
N ARG A 451 -27.92 -23.72 4.42
CA ARG A 451 -27.40 -23.94 3.08
C ARG A 451 -26.83 -22.64 2.49
N ASN A 452 -25.54 -22.65 2.12
CA ASN A 452 -24.87 -21.57 1.40
C ASN A 452 -25.52 -21.37 0.01
N ARG A 453 -26.52 -20.48 -0.06
CA ARG A 453 -26.90 -19.81 -1.30
C ARG A 453 -25.94 -18.65 -1.48
N ARG A 454 -25.24 -18.58 -2.63
CA ARG A 454 -24.54 -17.37 -3.08
C ARG A 454 -25.48 -16.17 -2.82
N SER A 455 -25.13 -15.32 -1.89
CA SER A 455 -25.88 -14.08 -1.64
C SER A 455 -25.85 -13.24 -2.92
N LYS A 456 -27.01 -12.89 -3.44
CA LYS A 456 -27.11 -11.86 -4.49
C LYS A 456 -26.48 -10.59 -3.92
N PRO A 457 -25.66 -9.85 -4.70
CA PRO A 457 -25.09 -8.58 -4.25
C PRO A 457 -26.19 -7.67 -3.69
N ALA A 458 -25.87 -6.90 -2.65
CA ALA A 458 -26.79 -5.95 -2.06
C ALA A 458 -27.33 -4.97 -3.14
N LYS A 459 -28.51 -4.40 -2.92
CA LYS A 459 -29.14 -3.50 -3.91
C LYS A 459 -28.26 -2.28 -4.21
N GLU A 460 -27.51 -1.79 -3.22
CA GLU A 460 -26.58 -0.68 -3.34
C GLU A 460 -25.36 -1.05 -4.20
N ASP A 461 -24.73 -2.20 -4.00
CA ASP A 461 -23.60 -2.68 -4.81
C ASP A 461 -23.92 -2.75 -6.31
N ARG A 462 -25.18 -3.11 -6.65
CA ARG A 462 -25.64 -3.16 -8.05
C ARG A 462 -25.83 -1.79 -8.69
N ILE A 463 -26.16 -0.78 -7.90
CA ILE A 463 -26.38 0.58 -8.39
C ILE A 463 -25.02 1.22 -8.69
N GLU A 464 -24.05 1.09 -7.80
CA GLU A 464 -22.68 1.54 -8.04
C GLU A 464 -22.06 0.84 -9.26
N GLU A 465 -22.34 -0.44 -9.42
CA GLU A 465 -21.89 -1.19 -10.60
C GLU A 465 -22.49 -0.63 -11.90
N ASN A 466 -23.77 -0.23 -11.90
CA ASN A 466 -24.42 0.38 -13.06
C ASN A 466 -23.86 1.76 -13.37
N GLU A 467 -23.51 2.56 -12.35
CA GLU A 467 -22.85 3.87 -12.54
C GLU A 467 -21.47 3.68 -13.21
N MET A 468 -20.66 2.71 -12.75
CA MET A 468 -19.38 2.38 -13.37
C MET A 468 -19.54 1.88 -14.81
N LEU A 469 -20.53 1.01 -15.07
CA LEU A 469 -20.80 0.50 -16.41
C LEU A 469 -21.18 1.62 -17.36
N LEU A 470 -22.01 2.58 -16.93
CA LEU A 470 -22.40 3.73 -17.74
C LEU A 470 -21.19 4.62 -18.07
N MET A 471 -20.36 4.94 -17.09
CA MET A 471 -19.14 5.75 -17.31
C MET A 471 -18.16 5.06 -18.23
N THR A 472 -17.97 3.74 -18.07
CA THR A 472 -17.13 2.95 -18.98
C THR A 472 -17.67 2.99 -20.40
N TRP A 473 -18.99 2.82 -20.56
CA TRP A 473 -19.63 2.82 -21.87
C TRP A 473 -19.53 4.17 -22.58
N LEU A 474 -19.73 5.27 -21.85
CA LEU A 474 -19.53 6.62 -22.38
C LEU A 474 -18.08 6.89 -22.80
N ALA A 475 -17.13 6.30 -22.10
CA ALA A 475 -15.71 6.42 -22.45
C ALA A 475 -15.34 5.59 -23.69
N ASP A 476 -16.01 4.47 -23.92
CA ASP A 476 -15.80 3.60 -25.07
C ASP A 476 -16.57 4.09 -26.32
N GLU A 477 -17.77 4.66 -26.12
CA GLU A 477 -18.68 5.13 -27.18
C GLU A 477 -19.26 6.51 -26.83
N PRO A 478 -18.51 7.62 -26.96
CA PRO A 478 -18.93 8.96 -26.55
C PRO A 478 -20.22 9.45 -27.26
N GLU A 479 -20.50 8.96 -28.47
CA GLU A 479 -21.70 9.30 -29.22
C GLU A 479 -23.02 8.93 -28.53
N ILE A 480 -22.99 8.00 -27.58
CA ILE A 480 -24.15 7.63 -26.78
C ILE A 480 -24.58 8.79 -25.88
N PHE A 481 -23.67 9.70 -25.54
CA PHE A 481 -23.94 10.82 -24.64
C PHE A 481 -25.15 11.64 -25.07
N ALA A 482 -25.26 12.00 -26.35
CA ALA A 482 -26.39 12.79 -26.85
C ALA A 482 -27.75 12.13 -26.62
N GLN A 483 -27.79 10.78 -26.58
CA GLN A 483 -29.02 10.02 -26.36
C GLN A 483 -29.39 9.91 -24.87
N ILE A 484 -28.40 9.91 -23.97
CA ILE A 484 -28.64 9.73 -22.52
C ILE A 484 -28.66 11.05 -21.73
N ALA A 485 -28.00 12.10 -22.21
CA ALA A 485 -27.90 13.40 -21.52
C ALA A 485 -29.24 14.02 -21.13
N PRO A 486 -30.35 13.84 -21.88
CA PRO A 486 -31.67 14.30 -21.45
C PRO A 486 -32.22 13.61 -20.20
N TYR A 487 -31.74 12.42 -19.88
CA TYR A 487 -32.28 11.56 -18.81
C TYR A 487 -31.33 11.38 -17.63
N ILE A 488 -30.02 11.42 -17.83
CA ILE A 488 -28.99 11.25 -16.79
C ILE A 488 -28.18 12.52 -16.67
N ARG A 489 -28.00 12.96 -15.42
CA ARG A 489 -27.15 14.08 -15.03
C ARG A 489 -26.19 13.64 -13.95
N PRO A 490 -25.05 14.35 -13.73
CA PRO A 490 -24.10 14.01 -12.67
C PRO A 490 -24.71 13.90 -11.27
N GLU A 491 -25.78 14.69 -10.98
CA GLU A 491 -26.47 14.66 -9.70
C GLU A 491 -27.16 13.33 -9.40
N HIS A 492 -27.40 12.51 -10.43
CA HIS A 492 -28.01 11.18 -10.28
C HIS A 492 -27.02 10.10 -9.82
N PHE A 493 -25.72 10.38 -9.80
CA PHE A 493 -24.69 9.50 -9.28
C PHE A 493 -24.56 9.61 -7.76
N HIS A 494 -23.96 8.58 -7.14
CA HIS A 494 -23.65 8.62 -5.71
C HIS A 494 -22.73 9.79 -5.36
N GLU A 495 -22.93 10.33 -4.16
CA GLU A 495 -22.08 11.42 -3.67
C GLU A 495 -20.62 10.98 -3.52
N GLY A 496 -19.69 11.92 -3.62
CA GLY A 496 -18.26 11.67 -3.58
C GLY A 496 -17.63 11.52 -4.96
N VAL A 497 -16.70 10.59 -5.10
CA VAL A 497 -15.89 10.39 -6.31
C VAL A 497 -16.74 10.13 -7.55
N ALA A 498 -17.79 9.32 -7.45
CA ALA A 498 -18.64 8.98 -8.58
C ALA A 498 -19.32 10.21 -9.19
N ARG A 499 -19.92 11.08 -8.36
CA ARG A 499 -20.57 12.31 -8.82
C ARG A 499 -19.57 13.32 -9.37
N GLN A 500 -18.40 13.45 -8.74
CA GLN A 500 -17.38 14.37 -9.21
C GLN A 500 -16.76 13.89 -10.54
N ALA A 501 -16.50 12.60 -10.68
CA ALA A 501 -16.03 12.03 -11.94
C ALA A 501 -17.07 12.20 -13.06
N ALA A 502 -18.35 11.97 -12.76
CA ALA A 502 -19.43 12.22 -13.70
C ALA A 502 -19.51 13.70 -14.11
N LYS A 503 -19.41 14.66 -13.17
CA LYS A 503 -19.39 16.09 -13.47
C LYS A 503 -18.24 16.48 -14.40
N GLY A 504 -17.02 16.03 -14.09
CA GLY A 504 -15.85 16.29 -14.92
C GLY A 504 -16.03 15.73 -16.34
N TYR A 505 -16.49 14.48 -16.43
CA TYR A 505 -16.62 13.82 -17.74
C TYR A 505 -17.78 14.35 -18.56
N TRP A 506 -18.92 14.73 -17.94
CA TRP A 506 -20.04 15.41 -18.61
C TRP A 506 -19.62 16.71 -19.27
N LYS A 507 -18.78 17.50 -18.57
CA LYS A 507 -18.23 18.75 -19.14
C LYS A 507 -17.42 18.47 -20.40
N ILE A 508 -16.54 17.49 -20.37
CA ILE A 508 -15.72 17.09 -21.53
C ILE A 508 -16.61 16.63 -22.70
N LEU A 509 -17.64 15.80 -22.43
CA LEU A 509 -18.55 15.33 -23.47
C LEU A 509 -19.39 16.44 -24.08
N GLN A 510 -19.74 17.47 -23.30
CA GLN A 510 -20.50 18.64 -23.77
C GLN A 510 -19.65 19.61 -24.61
N GLU A 511 -18.41 19.84 -24.21
CA GLU A 511 -17.53 20.83 -24.83
C GLU A 511 -16.79 20.25 -26.07
N GLU A 512 -16.36 18.99 -26.00
CA GLU A 512 -15.48 18.37 -27.00
C GLU A 512 -16.17 17.24 -27.80
N GLY A 513 -17.41 16.86 -27.44
CA GLY A 513 -18.13 15.74 -28.10
C GLY A 513 -17.55 14.36 -27.82
N GLY A 514 -16.46 14.28 -27.10
CA GLY A 514 -15.72 13.09 -26.69
C GLY A 514 -14.35 13.52 -26.20
N GLY A 515 -13.81 12.84 -25.21
CA GLY A 515 -12.56 13.24 -24.62
C GLY A 515 -11.91 12.15 -23.78
N ASN A 516 -10.67 12.41 -23.37
CA ASN A 516 -9.86 11.46 -22.63
C ASN A 516 -10.28 11.39 -21.14
N PRO A 517 -10.78 10.25 -20.65
CA PRO A 517 -11.12 10.10 -19.21
C PRO A 517 -9.94 10.34 -18.27
N ALA A 518 -8.70 10.23 -18.75
CA ALA A 518 -7.51 10.43 -17.92
C ALA A 518 -7.41 11.85 -17.33
N SER A 519 -7.98 12.86 -17.99
CA SER A 519 -8.03 14.24 -17.48
C SER A 519 -8.92 14.34 -16.24
N VAL A 520 -10.02 13.58 -16.19
CA VAL A 520 -10.92 13.54 -15.03
C VAL A 520 -10.22 12.97 -13.80
N ILE A 521 -9.33 11.99 -13.98
CA ILE A 521 -8.58 11.40 -12.86
C ILE A 521 -7.62 12.42 -12.25
N GLY A 522 -7.04 13.30 -13.05
CA GLY A 522 -6.17 14.37 -12.57
C GLY A 522 -6.85 15.42 -11.68
N MET A 523 -8.19 15.46 -11.64
CA MET A 523 -8.96 16.39 -10.80
C MET A 523 -9.01 15.97 -9.33
N PHE A 524 -8.63 14.73 -9.00
CA PHE A 524 -8.67 14.18 -7.64
C PHE A 524 -7.31 14.34 -6.95
N GLU A 525 -7.35 14.74 -5.67
CA GLU A 525 -6.13 15.04 -4.92
C GLU A 525 -5.47 13.80 -4.33
N THR A 526 -6.26 12.82 -3.88
CA THR A 526 -5.74 11.62 -3.24
C THR A 526 -5.60 10.46 -4.22
N GLN A 527 -4.58 9.63 -4.01
CA GLN A 527 -4.35 8.43 -4.81
C GLN A 527 -5.54 7.46 -4.76
N GLN A 528 -6.22 7.38 -3.61
CA GLN A 528 -7.39 6.51 -3.43
C GLN A 528 -8.57 6.98 -4.29
N GLU A 529 -8.83 8.29 -4.33
CA GLU A 529 -9.87 8.86 -5.19
C GLU A 529 -9.55 8.67 -6.67
N GLN A 530 -8.28 8.84 -7.06
CA GLN A 530 -7.82 8.59 -8.43
C GLN A 530 -8.04 7.13 -8.85
N GLU A 531 -7.76 6.16 -7.97
CA GLU A 531 -8.02 4.74 -8.21
C GLU A 531 -9.52 4.45 -8.33
N GLN A 532 -10.34 5.04 -7.49
CA GLN A 532 -11.81 4.92 -7.56
C GLN A 532 -12.36 5.54 -8.86
N ALA A 533 -11.89 6.72 -9.23
CA ALA A 533 -12.28 7.36 -10.49
C ALA A 533 -11.85 6.52 -11.71
N ALA A 534 -10.63 5.96 -11.70
CA ALA A 534 -10.15 5.08 -12.75
C ALA A 534 -11.00 3.80 -12.89
N ALA A 535 -11.46 3.24 -11.78
CA ALA A 535 -12.34 2.06 -11.77
C ALA A 535 -13.66 2.33 -12.51
N MET A 536 -14.20 3.55 -12.44
CA MET A 536 -15.44 3.93 -13.12
C MET A 536 -15.34 3.86 -14.64
N PHE A 537 -14.15 4.02 -15.22
CA PHE A 537 -13.94 3.99 -16.67
C PHE A 537 -13.41 2.66 -17.20
N ASN A 538 -13.23 1.66 -16.34
CA ASN A 538 -12.59 0.38 -16.68
C ASN A 538 -13.41 -0.86 -16.26
N LYS A 539 -14.73 -0.74 -16.07
CA LYS A 539 -15.60 -1.89 -15.79
C LYS A 539 -15.76 -2.72 -17.07
N ARG A 540 -15.62 -4.05 -16.97
CA ARG A 540 -15.80 -4.92 -18.15
C ARG A 540 -17.27 -5.02 -18.54
N LEU A 541 -17.58 -4.64 -19.77
CA LEU A 541 -18.87 -4.95 -20.44
C LEU A 541 -18.81 -6.40 -20.91
N LYS A 542 -19.23 -7.37 -20.08
CA LYS A 542 -19.15 -8.80 -20.42
C LYS A 542 -20.30 -9.25 -21.32
N GLY A 543 -19.97 -9.92 -22.43
CA GLY A 543 -20.88 -10.87 -23.12
C GLY A 543 -21.97 -10.25 -23.99
N LEU A 544 -21.96 -8.96 -24.24
CA LEU A 544 -22.97 -8.30 -25.08
C LEU A 544 -22.43 -8.15 -26.52
N THR A 545 -22.58 -9.17 -27.33
CA THR A 545 -22.18 -9.16 -28.75
C THR A 545 -23.31 -8.74 -29.68
N ASP A 546 -24.57 -8.93 -29.27
CA ASP A 546 -25.75 -8.52 -30.06
C ASP A 546 -26.14 -7.07 -29.76
N THR A 547 -26.34 -6.26 -30.82
CA THR A 547 -26.70 -4.84 -30.73
C THR A 547 -28.00 -4.64 -29.95
N ARG A 548 -29.00 -5.51 -30.09
CA ARG A 548 -30.28 -5.41 -29.37
C ARG A 548 -30.12 -5.68 -27.89
N GLU A 549 -29.26 -6.64 -27.51
CA GLU A 549 -28.96 -6.89 -26.09
C GLU A 549 -28.22 -5.71 -25.46
N ARG A 550 -27.30 -5.08 -26.20
CA ARG A 550 -26.57 -3.88 -25.76
C ARG A 550 -27.52 -2.70 -25.57
N GLU A 551 -28.43 -2.43 -26.51
CA GLU A 551 -29.43 -1.36 -26.40
C GLU A 551 -30.35 -1.58 -25.18
N LYS A 552 -30.76 -2.82 -24.94
CA LYS A 552 -31.54 -3.19 -23.76
C LYS A 552 -30.76 -2.97 -22.46
N ALA A 553 -29.49 -3.43 -22.41
CA ALA A 553 -28.63 -3.26 -21.25
C ALA A 553 -28.39 -1.79 -20.93
N LEU A 554 -28.10 -0.94 -21.92
CA LEU A 554 -27.95 0.50 -21.72
C LEU A 554 -29.23 1.11 -21.13
N LYS A 555 -30.39 0.76 -21.65
CA LYS A 555 -31.68 1.20 -21.14
C LYS A 555 -31.90 0.78 -19.68
N ASP A 556 -31.59 -0.48 -19.34
CA ASP A 556 -31.76 -1.01 -17.99
C ASP A 556 -30.83 -0.30 -16.99
N ILE A 557 -29.59 -0.01 -17.39
CA ILE A 557 -28.62 0.78 -16.61
C ILE A 557 -29.14 2.19 -16.34
N VAL A 558 -29.58 2.92 -17.40
CA VAL A 558 -30.10 4.28 -17.28
C VAL A 558 -31.32 4.33 -16.34
N ILE A 559 -32.27 3.41 -16.50
CA ILE A 559 -33.44 3.29 -15.64
C ILE A 559 -33.06 2.97 -14.20
N SER A 560 -32.07 2.10 -13.98
CA SER A 560 -31.59 1.72 -12.65
C SER A 560 -31.00 2.92 -11.90
N ILE A 561 -30.11 3.69 -12.54
CA ILE A 561 -29.48 4.88 -11.95
C ILE A 561 -30.56 5.93 -11.60
N ARG A 562 -31.50 6.19 -12.51
CA ARG A 562 -32.58 7.15 -12.28
C ARG A 562 -33.51 6.76 -11.13
N LYS A 563 -33.87 5.46 -11.03
CA LYS A 563 -34.67 4.95 -9.91
C LYS A 563 -33.95 5.09 -8.57
N ALA A 564 -32.65 4.80 -8.55
CA ALA A 564 -31.85 4.93 -7.34
C ALA A 564 -31.70 6.39 -6.91
N ALA A 565 -31.50 7.31 -7.85
CA ALA A 565 -31.46 8.75 -7.56
C ALA A 565 -32.78 9.23 -6.97
N ALA A 566 -33.91 8.86 -7.57
CA ALA A 566 -35.25 9.20 -7.07
C ALA A 566 -35.52 8.63 -5.65
N GLU A 567 -35.00 7.44 -5.35
CA GLU A 567 -35.13 6.82 -4.03
C GLU A 567 -34.25 7.53 -2.98
N ARG A 568 -33.04 7.98 -3.37
CA ARG A 568 -32.18 8.82 -2.51
C ARG A 568 -32.80 10.19 -2.21
N GLU A 569 -33.28 10.88 -3.23
CA GLU A 569 -33.98 12.15 -3.07
C GLU A 569 -35.17 12.00 -2.12
N ARG A 570 -36.00 10.95 -2.28
CA ARG A 570 -37.13 10.68 -1.41
C ARG A 570 -36.68 10.49 0.05
N LYS A 571 -35.63 9.68 0.31
CA LYS A 571 -35.12 9.46 1.67
C LYS A 571 -34.61 10.74 2.31
N GLN A 572 -33.85 11.55 1.57
CA GLN A 572 -33.33 12.82 2.07
C GLN A 572 -34.47 13.79 2.45
N PHE A 573 -35.58 13.80 1.69
CA PHE A 573 -36.73 14.58 2.03
C PHE A 573 -37.50 14.02 3.24
N GLU A 574 -37.65 12.71 3.36
CA GLU A 574 -38.28 12.06 4.51
C GLU A 574 -37.51 12.32 5.81
N GLU A 575 -36.17 12.39 5.75
CA GLU A 575 -35.30 12.69 6.90
C GLU A 575 -35.26 14.17 7.28
N ALA A 576 -35.48 15.08 6.31
CA ALA A 576 -35.42 16.53 6.51
C ALA A 576 -36.74 17.17 6.97
N MET A 577 -37.90 16.53 6.78
CA MET A 577 -39.24 17.09 7.05
C MET A 577 -40.18 16.10 7.74
N GLN A 578 -40.91 16.60 8.74
CA GLN A 578 -41.94 15.81 9.44
C GLN A 578 -43.26 15.67 8.63
N GLU A 579 -43.49 16.50 7.58
CA GLU A 579 -44.65 16.40 6.70
C GLU A 579 -44.32 16.70 5.22
N PRO A 580 -44.87 15.94 4.25
CA PRO A 580 -44.58 16.14 2.82
C PRO A 580 -45.17 17.44 2.29
N SER A 581 -44.28 18.32 1.75
CA SER A 581 -44.73 19.57 1.12
C SER A 581 -45.34 19.34 -0.28
N ALA A 582 -46.19 20.29 -0.73
CA ALA A 582 -46.77 20.24 -2.08
C ALA A 582 -45.70 20.25 -3.20
N GLU A 583 -44.55 20.88 -2.95
CA GLU A 583 -43.41 20.90 -3.87
C GLU A 583 -42.75 19.51 -3.99
N MET A 584 -42.63 18.80 -2.88
CA MET A 584 -42.13 17.43 -2.84
C MET A 584 -43.01 16.47 -3.64
N LEU A 585 -44.31 16.53 -3.44
CA LEU A 585 -45.30 15.75 -4.20
C LEU A 585 -45.22 16.06 -5.70
N GLY A 586 -45.06 17.33 -6.07
CA GLY A 586 -44.88 17.77 -7.46
C GLY A 586 -43.62 17.18 -8.10
N ARG A 587 -42.47 17.20 -7.41
CA ARG A 587 -41.20 16.60 -7.87
C ARG A 587 -41.31 15.07 -8.00
N MET A 588 -41.91 14.39 -7.03
CA MET A 588 -42.11 12.93 -7.10
C MET A 588 -43.02 12.52 -8.28
N LEU A 589 -44.07 13.30 -8.58
CA LEU A 589 -44.92 13.05 -9.73
C LEU A 589 -44.20 13.31 -11.06
N SER A 590 -43.35 14.34 -11.15
CA SER A 590 -42.50 14.61 -12.31
C SER A 590 -41.53 13.46 -12.54
N THR A 591 -40.78 13.03 -11.51
CA THR A 591 -39.84 11.92 -11.59
C THR A 591 -40.52 10.60 -12.00
N LYS A 592 -41.76 10.36 -11.52
CA LYS A 592 -42.51 9.17 -11.93
C LYS A 592 -42.91 9.23 -13.41
N LYS A 593 -43.32 10.40 -13.92
CA LYS A 593 -43.63 10.62 -15.35
C LYS A 593 -42.41 10.44 -16.21
N GLU A 594 -41.24 10.97 -15.80
CA GLU A 594 -39.96 10.80 -16.49
C GLU A 594 -39.53 9.32 -16.56
N LEU A 595 -39.66 8.56 -15.47
CA LEU A 595 -39.36 7.12 -15.45
C LEU A 595 -40.31 6.32 -16.36
N GLN A 596 -41.60 6.71 -16.46
CA GLN A 596 -42.54 6.10 -17.38
C GLN A 596 -42.19 6.41 -18.85
N ALA A 597 -41.78 7.65 -19.15
CA ALA A 597 -41.29 8.04 -20.46
C ALA A 597 -40.03 7.25 -20.85
N LEU A 598 -39.03 7.17 -19.95
CA LEU A 598 -37.81 6.39 -20.10
C LEU A 598 -38.09 4.91 -20.44
N SER A 599 -39.13 4.32 -19.86
CA SER A 599 -39.47 2.92 -20.13
C SER A 599 -39.91 2.66 -21.57
N LYS A 600 -40.32 3.70 -22.32
CA LYS A 600 -40.78 3.62 -23.71
C LYS A 600 -39.72 3.97 -24.74
N ILE A 601 -38.54 4.51 -24.32
CA ILE A 601 -37.47 4.95 -25.21
C ILE A 601 -36.70 3.76 -25.75
N ARG A 602 -36.21 3.89 -26.98
CA ARG A 602 -35.22 3.00 -27.59
C ARG A 602 -33.95 3.79 -27.79
N PHE A 603 -32.84 3.28 -27.27
CA PHE A 603 -31.50 3.76 -27.61
C PHE A 603 -31.04 3.03 -28.87
N THR A 604 -30.26 3.69 -29.72
CA THR A 604 -29.74 3.11 -30.94
C THR A 604 -28.21 3.10 -30.85
N LEU A 605 -27.63 1.90 -30.90
CA LEU A 605 -26.18 1.70 -30.88
C LEU A 605 -25.67 1.30 -32.25
N ARG A 606 -24.42 1.65 -32.57
CA ARG A 606 -23.78 1.15 -33.79
C ARG A 606 -23.58 -0.36 -33.70
N SER A 607 -23.76 -1.05 -34.84
CA SER A 607 -23.43 -2.48 -34.95
C SER A 607 -21.93 -2.66 -34.66
N VAL A 608 -21.61 -3.59 -33.77
CA VAL A 608 -20.22 -4.00 -33.55
C VAL A 608 -19.75 -4.70 -34.82
N SER A 609 -18.97 -4.01 -35.65
CA SER A 609 -18.20 -4.69 -36.70
C SER A 609 -17.25 -5.64 -35.98
N ALA A 610 -17.35 -6.94 -36.32
CA ALA A 610 -16.41 -7.96 -35.88
C ALA A 610 -14.98 -7.53 -36.30
N GLN A 611 -14.26 -6.93 -35.35
CA GLN A 611 -12.80 -6.82 -35.45
C GLN A 611 -12.25 -7.97 -34.61
N GLU A 612 -11.72 -8.95 -35.37
CA GLU A 612 -10.93 -10.09 -34.88
C GLU A 612 -9.73 -9.68 -34.02
#